data_77eaeedb242b28f3844c64fc497a6e56
#
_entry.id   77eaeedb242b28f3844c64fc497a6e56
#
_cell.length_a   1.000
_cell.length_b   1.000
_cell.length_c   1.000
_cell.angle_alpha   90.00
_cell.angle_beta   90.00
_cell.angle_gamma   90.00
#
_symmetry.space_group_name_H-M   'P 1'
#
loop_
_entity.id
_entity.type
_entity.pdbx_description
1 polymer ?
#
loop_
_entity_poly.entity_id
_entity_poly.type
_entity_poly.pdbx_seq_one_letter_code
_entity_poly.pdbx_strand_id
1 'polypeptide(L)'
;MLRFGASKGFLCRKIKYHLMENREEDWKETVKKRQNKMEAWRLSCLSIEELLCLQLLGYSPRQLYEDIESERYSLKETASMSIRELDKAKRILDRQAKAGVFAISYYDKAYPHHFRNLCRDAPPLVHVLGNKDLLNREDNVAIIGARAADKDGLDMAYGLAKQMGEQGHIVISGLALGCDTAAHQGCLDADGQTIALVASGLDITHPRVNKSLQDEIIAKGGAILSEHPFGVKANPTKLVARCRMQVVLTQSVIVAQCPIISGTMYAVRFAKEYNGGPFGWENNVYSVRYDTQNELNSGNQFLLDYNLALPIRPGQKVTLDNDNRLVIYP
;
A
#
# COMPACT_ATOMS: atom_id res chain seq x y z
N MET A 1 -4.36 -33.38 24.35
CA MET A 1 -5.56 -32.54 24.10
C MET A 1 -5.65 -31.52 25.23
N LEU A 2 -5.32 -30.25 25.00
CA LEU A 2 -5.74 -29.10 25.84
C LEU A 2 -4.75 -27.94 25.68
N ARG A 3 -5.24 -26.78 25.28
CA ARG A 3 -4.63 -25.41 25.30
C ARG A 3 -4.39 -24.68 24.00
N PHE A 4 -5.14 -24.95 22.92
CA PHE A 4 -5.13 -24.04 21.76
C PHE A 4 -6.31 -23.05 21.70
N GLY A 5 -7.34 -23.19 22.55
CA GLY A 5 -8.53 -22.32 22.52
C GLY A 5 -8.35 -20.93 23.15
N ALA A 6 -7.50 -20.78 24.18
CA ALA A 6 -7.36 -19.53 24.92
C ALA A 6 -6.54 -18.46 24.20
N SER A 7 -5.57 -18.85 23.38
CA SER A 7 -4.72 -17.90 22.64
C SER A 7 -5.42 -17.28 21.42
N LYS A 8 -6.27 -18.05 20.72
CA LYS A 8 -7.08 -17.53 19.59
C LYS A 8 -8.10 -16.49 20.07
N GLY A 9 -8.78 -16.75 21.19
CA GLY A 9 -9.75 -15.80 21.77
C GLY A 9 -9.10 -14.48 22.28
N PHE A 10 -7.88 -14.54 22.78
CA PHE A 10 -7.15 -13.36 23.24
C PHE A 10 -6.63 -12.54 22.05
N LEU A 11 -6.12 -13.18 21.03
CA LEU A 11 -5.63 -12.52 19.81
C LEU A 11 -6.79 -11.88 19.03
N CYS A 12 -7.94 -12.58 18.88
CA CYS A 12 -9.16 -12.03 18.29
C CYS A 12 -9.67 -10.81 19.07
N ARG A 13 -9.67 -10.83 20.40
CA ARG A 13 -10.05 -9.66 21.21
C ARG A 13 -9.08 -8.49 21.03
N LYS A 14 -7.78 -8.76 20.95
CA LYS A 14 -6.75 -7.73 20.74
C LYS A 14 -6.84 -7.10 19.35
N ILE A 15 -7.08 -7.90 18.31
CA ILE A 15 -7.32 -7.42 16.95
C ILE A 15 -8.63 -6.62 16.90
N LYS A 16 -9.73 -7.13 17.49
CA LYS A 16 -11.02 -6.44 17.59
C LYS A 16 -10.88 -5.09 18.30
N TYR A 17 -10.19 -5.06 19.45
CA TYR A 17 -9.99 -3.84 20.23
C TYR A 17 -9.22 -2.78 19.41
N HIS A 18 -8.16 -3.19 18.72
CA HIS A 18 -7.33 -2.28 17.91
C HIS A 18 -8.02 -1.80 16.62
N LEU A 19 -8.96 -2.60 16.07
CA LEU A 19 -9.74 -2.23 14.88
C LEU A 19 -10.99 -1.40 15.21
N MET A 20 -11.44 -1.37 16.48
CA MET A 20 -12.69 -0.72 16.90
C MET A 20 -12.50 0.55 17.76
N GLU A 21 -11.26 0.93 18.11
CA GLU A 21 -11.02 2.21 18.82
C GLU A 21 -11.15 3.38 17.82
N ASN A 22 -12.36 3.91 17.71
CA ASN A 22 -12.63 5.16 16.99
C ASN A 22 -12.23 6.36 17.85
N ARG A 23 -11.14 7.03 17.46
CA ARG A 23 -10.79 8.38 17.94
C ARG A 23 -11.14 9.42 16.86
N GLU A 24 -12.39 9.44 16.44
CA GLU A 24 -12.80 10.26 15.27
C GLU A 24 -12.73 11.78 15.50
N GLU A 25 -13.10 12.28 16.65
CA GLU A 25 -13.22 13.74 16.88
C GLU A 25 -11.88 14.43 17.15
N ASP A 26 -11.02 13.82 17.96
CA ASP A 26 -9.68 14.35 18.29
C ASP A 26 -8.73 14.35 17.07
N TRP A 27 -8.94 13.40 16.18
CA TRP A 27 -8.24 13.25 14.91
C TRP A 27 -8.53 14.38 13.91
N LYS A 28 -9.80 14.72 13.68
CA LYS A 28 -10.22 15.76 12.70
C LYS A 28 -9.68 17.15 13.08
N GLU A 29 -9.72 17.51 14.35
CA GLU A 29 -9.20 18.80 14.83
C GLU A 29 -7.66 18.85 14.80
N THR A 30 -7.00 17.77 15.15
CA THR A 30 -5.54 17.63 15.06
C THR A 30 -5.05 17.73 13.62
N VAL A 31 -5.78 17.15 12.69
CA VAL A 31 -5.46 17.18 11.25
C VAL A 31 -5.62 18.58 10.66
N LYS A 32 -6.69 19.30 11.01
CA LYS A 32 -6.94 20.68 10.51
C LYS A 32 -5.88 21.67 11.01
N LYS A 33 -5.44 21.54 12.25
CA LYS A 33 -4.30 22.32 12.80
C LYS A 33 -2.97 21.98 12.11
N ARG A 34 -2.80 20.73 11.64
CA ARG A 34 -1.60 20.28 10.91
C ARG A 34 -1.57 20.72 9.45
N GLN A 35 -2.73 20.84 8.78
CA GLN A 35 -2.82 21.36 7.41
C GLN A 35 -2.27 22.80 7.31
N ASN A 36 -2.61 23.66 8.26
CA ASN A 36 -2.12 25.05 8.30
C ASN A 36 -0.61 25.15 8.56
N LYS A 37 -0.02 24.20 9.31
CA LYS A 37 1.44 24.11 9.50
C LYS A 37 2.17 23.53 8.30
N MET A 38 1.56 22.60 7.56
CA MET A 38 2.14 22.03 6.33
C MET A 38 2.25 23.05 5.19
N GLU A 39 1.44 24.12 5.17
CA GLU A 39 1.59 25.20 4.20
C GLU A 39 2.85 26.06 4.46
N ALA A 40 3.24 26.26 5.72
CA ALA A 40 4.50 26.89 6.09
C ALA A 40 5.74 26.08 5.65
N TRP A 41 5.58 24.82 5.43
CA TRP A 41 6.56 23.84 4.97
C TRP A 41 7.01 24.01 3.50
N ARG A 42 6.21 24.65 2.68
CA ARG A 42 6.53 24.96 1.28
C ARG A 42 7.80 25.80 1.12
N LEU A 43 8.32 26.37 2.20
CA LEU A 43 9.45 27.29 2.17
C LEU A 43 10.83 26.68 2.51
N SER A 44 10.89 25.43 2.95
CA SER A 44 12.16 24.72 3.18
C SER A 44 12.26 23.43 2.34
N CYS A 45 12.07 23.55 1.01
CA CYS A 45 12.13 22.41 0.11
C CYS A 45 13.50 21.73 0.17
N LEU A 46 13.55 20.56 0.81
CA LEU A 46 14.68 19.64 0.66
C LEU A 46 14.67 19.11 -0.77
N SER A 47 15.84 19.07 -1.40
CA SER A 47 16.00 18.41 -2.70
C SER A 47 15.79 16.90 -2.60
N ILE A 48 15.58 16.23 -3.72
CA ILE A 48 15.46 14.77 -3.77
C ILE A 48 16.70 14.09 -3.21
N GLU A 49 17.89 14.65 -3.51
CA GLU A 49 19.18 14.18 -3.02
C GLU A 49 19.29 14.33 -1.50
N GLU A 50 18.85 15.45 -0.95
CA GLU A 50 18.84 15.71 0.50
C GLU A 50 17.85 14.78 1.21
N LEU A 51 16.65 14.59 0.68
CA LEU A 51 15.67 13.64 1.22
C LEU A 51 16.21 12.21 1.22
N LEU A 52 16.83 11.78 0.12
CA LEU A 52 17.44 10.45 0.05
C LEU A 52 18.64 10.33 0.99
N CYS A 53 19.45 11.38 1.12
CA CYS A 53 20.55 11.42 2.08
C CYS A 53 20.05 11.18 3.52
N LEU A 54 18.99 11.86 3.93
CA LEU A 54 18.40 11.69 5.25
C LEU A 54 17.82 10.27 5.46
N GLN A 55 17.20 9.68 4.44
CA GLN A 55 16.80 8.28 4.48
C GLN A 55 17.99 7.32 4.64
N LEU A 56 19.10 7.58 3.98
CA LEU A 56 20.34 6.79 4.11
C LEU A 56 21.00 6.94 5.48
N LEU A 57 20.81 8.09 6.15
CA LEU A 57 21.20 8.33 7.54
C LEU A 57 20.27 7.63 8.55
N GLY A 58 19.16 7.04 8.09
CA GLY A 58 18.23 6.26 8.92
C GLY A 58 17.01 7.03 9.42
N TYR A 59 16.78 8.25 8.93
CA TYR A 59 15.56 8.98 9.26
C TYR A 59 14.33 8.24 8.71
N SER A 60 13.40 7.92 9.59
CA SER A 60 12.07 7.44 9.20
C SER A 60 11.19 8.60 8.71
N PRO A 61 10.13 8.35 7.93
CA PRO A 61 9.18 9.40 7.55
C PRO A 61 8.70 10.19 8.76
N ARG A 62 8.27 9.52 9.82
CA ARG A 62 7.77 10.15 11.05
C ARG A 62 8.78 11.08 11.70
N GLN A 63 10.04 10.65 11.83
CA GLN A 63 11.12 11.48 12.38
C GLN A 63 11.36 12.72 11.52
N LEU A 64 11.41 12.57 10.19
CA LEU A 64 11.56 13.71 9.28
C LEU A 64 10.45 14.74 9.51
N TYR A 65 9.20 14.29 9.62
CA TYR A 65 8.07 15.18 9.85
C TYR A 65 8.10 15.82 11.26
N GLU A 66 8.50 15.07 12.29
CA GLU A 66 8.62 15.58 13.67
C GLU A 66 9.73 16.61 13.82
N ASP A 67 10.90 16.35 13.22
CA ASP A 67 12.05 17.26 13.29
C ASP A 67 11.76 18.59 12.59
N ILE A 68 11.02 18.54 11.49
CA ILE A 68 10.60 19.72 10.78
C ILE A 68 9.55 20.51 11.58
N GLU A 69 8.56 19.84 12.18
CA GLU A 69 7.53 20.51 13.01
C GLU A 69 8.16 21.14 14.27
N SER A 70 9.25 20.60 14.78
CA SER A 70 9.87 21.05 16.03
C SER A 70 10.87 22.19 15.84
N GLU A 71 11.23 22.54 14.61
CA GLU A 71 12.26 23.52 14.25
C GLU A 71 13.64 23.26 14.94
N ARG A 72 13.84 22.05 15.49
CA ARG A 72 15.01 21.76 16.34
C ARG A 72 16.30 21.60 15.56
N TYR A 73 16.22 21.22 14.28
CA TYR A 73 17.40 21.02 13.43
C TYR A 73 17.13 21.46 12.00
N SER A 74 18.10 22.11 11.40
CA SER A 74 18.07 22.30 9.96
C SER A 74 18.40 20.98 9.28
N LEU A 75 17.36 20.23 8.85
CA LEU A 75 17.52 18.98 8.09
C LEU A 75 18.36 19.22 6.83
N LYS A 76 18.26 20.40 6.24
CA LYS A 76 19.08 20.81 5.09
C LYS A 76 20.56 20.91 5.45
N GLU A 77 20.89 21.47 6.61
CA GLU A 77 22.28 21.52 7.12
C GLU A 77 22.79 20.12 7.40
N THR A 78 21.99 19.27 8.08
CA THR A 78 22.36 17.87 8.34
C THR A 78 22.67 17.13 7.05
N ALA A 79 21.82 17.24 6.02
CA ALA A 79 22.05 16.62 4.73
C ALA A 79 23.31 17.19 4.03
N SER A 80 23.50 18.52 4.07
CA SER A 80 24.65 19.19 3.44
C SER A 80 25.98 18.86 4.12
N MET A 81 26.00 18.67 5.43
CA MET A 81 27.19 18.26 6.20
C MET A 81 27.53 16.78 6.00
N SER A 82 26.59 15.95 5.58
CA SER A 82 26.76 14.51 5.38
C SER A 82 27.25 14.20 3.95
N ILE A 83 28.40 14.74 3.57
CA ILE A 83 28.94 14.70 2.20
C ILE A 83 28.96 13.29 1.62
N ARG A 84 29.39 12.30 2.41
CA ARG A 84 29.49 10.88 1.97
C ARG A 84 28.11 10.30 1.60
N GLU A 85 27.13 10.53 2.44
CA GLU A 85 25.76 10.04 2.26
C GLU A 85 25.06 10.80 1.13
N LEU A 86 25.32 12.10 1.00
CA LEU A 86 24.79 12.91 -0.09
C LEU A 86 25.36 12.46 -1.45
N ASP A 87 26.66 12.20 -1.55
CA ASP A 87 27.26 11.63 -2.75
C ASP A 87 26.75 10.23 -3.06
N LYS A 88 26.49 9.43 -2.04
CA LYS A 88 25.84 8.12 -2.20
C LYS A 88 24.42 8.27 -2.73
N ALA A 89 23.65 9.23 -2.21
CA ALA A 89 22.29 9.53 -2.66
C ALA A 89 22.31 9.93 -4.15
N LYS A 90 23.18 10.84 -4.56
CA LYS A 90 23.34 11.24 -5.97
C LYS A 90 23.64 10.06 -6.87
N ARG A 91 24.62 9.20 -6.51
CA ARG A 91 24.94 8.00 -7.29
C ARG A 91 23.78 7.02 -7.41
N ILE A 92 22.96 6.86 -6.36
CA ILE A 92 21.77 6.01 -6.40
C ILE A 92 20.75 6.60 -7.37
N LEU A 93 20.46 7.90 -7.27
CA LEU A 93 19.49 8.58 -8.14
C LEU A 93 19.94 8.54 -9.62
N ASP A 94 21.23 8.74 -9.90
CA ASP A 94 21.78 8.61 -11.25
C ASP A 94 21.58 7.20 -11.83
N ARG A 95 21.81 6.17 -11.00
CA ARG A 95 21.56 4.77 -11.41
C ARG A 95 20.07 4.51 -11.63
N GLN A 96 19.20 5.05 -10.80
CA GLN A 96 17.75 4.94 -10.94
C GLN A 96 17.28 5.63 -12.24
N ALA A 97 17.72 6.85 -12.50
CA ALA A 97 17.38 7.59 -13.71
C ALA A 97 17.81 6.83 -14.97
N LYS A 98 19.04 6.26 -15.00
CA LYS A 98 19.54 5.44 -16.09
C LYS A 98 18.72 4.15 -16.31
N ALA A 99 18.07 3.64 -15.26
CA ALA A 99 17.18 2.48 -15.31
C ALA A 99 15.70 2.85 -15.57
N GLY A 100 15.39 4.12 -15.87
CA GLY A 100 14.04 4.61 -16.10
C GLY A 100 13.19 4.74 -14.83
N VAL A 101 13.81 4.77 -13.66
CA VAL A 101 13.12 4.94 -12.38
C VAL A 101 13.06 6.41 -12.01
N PHE A 102 11.86 6.90 -11.76
CA PHE A 102 11.60 8.25 -11.27
C PHE A 102 11.62 8.27 -9.74
N ALA A 103 12.37 9.21 -9.16
CA ALA A 103 12.24 9.55 -7.74
C ALA A 103 11.31 10.77 -7.61
N ILE A 104 10.21 10.63 -6.90
CA ILE A 104 9.17 11.64 -6.77
C ILE A 104 9.08 12.04 -5.30
N SER A 105 9.29 13.33 -4.99
CA SER A 105 9.21 13.82 -3.62
C SER A 105 7.77 14.13 -3.22
N TYR A 106 7.51 14.17 -1.91
CA TYR A 106 6.21 14.55 -1.34
C TYR A 106 5.68 15.90 -1.86
N TYR A 107 6.57 16.79 -2.32
CA TYR A 107 6.23 18.12 -2.85
C TYR A 107 5.98 18.16 -4.34
N ASP A 108 6.34 17.10 -5.05
CA ASP A 108 6.12 17.00 -6.49
C ASP A 108 4.62 16.86 -6.80
N LYS A 109 4.19 17.47 -7.90
CA LYS A 109 2.81 17.33 -8.39
C LYS A 109 2.48 15.90 -8.82
N ALA A 110 3.48 15.14 -9.26
CA ALA A 110 3.33 13.74 -9.62
C ALA A 110 3.28 12.79 -8.42
N TYR A 111 3.50 13.29 -7.19
CA TYR A 111 3.39 12.47 -5.99
C TYR A 111 1.97 11.94 -5.81
N PRO A 112 1.79 10.63 -5.50
CA PRO A 112 0.48 10.06 -5.28
C PRO A 112 -0.24 10.81 -4.16
N HIS A 113 -1.26 11.60 -4.52
CA HIS A 113 -1.90 12.51 -3.57
C HIS A 113 -2.55 11.78 -2.40
N HIS A 114 -3.01 10.53 -2.63
CA HIS A 114 -3.58 9.68 -1.59
C HIS A 114 -2.58 9.30 -0.50
N PHE A 115 -1.28 9.27 -0.79
CA PHE A 115 -0.27 9.01 0.25
C PHE A 115 -0.23 10.10 1.32
N ARG A 116 -0.76 11.30 1.04
CA ARG A 116 -0.90 12.35 2.05
C ARG A 116 -1.86 11.97 3.18
N ASN A 117 -2.78 11.02 2.94
CA ASN A 117 -3.64 10.45 3.98
C ASN A 117 -2.86 9.65 5.04
N LEU A 118 -1.66 9.19 4.72
CA LEU A 118 -0.76 8.56 5.69
C LEU A 118 -0.18 9.56 6.71
N CYS A 119 -0.37 10.86 6.51
CA CYS A 119 0.15 11.91 7.40
C CYS A 119 1.67 11.78 7.64
N ARG A 120 2.10 11.61 8.89
CA ARG A 120 3.51 11.44 9.27
C ARG A 120 4.12 10.12 8.80
N ASP A 121 3.31 9.14 8.39
CA ASP A 121 3.77 7.88 7.83
C ASP A 121 3.86 7.91 6.30
N ALA A 122 3.55 9.06 5.66
CA ALA A 122 3.69 9.25 4.21
C ALA A 122 5.18 9.18 3.81
N PRO A 123 5.53 8.38 2.78
CA PRO A 123 6.92 8.31 2.33
C PRO A 123 7.38 9.68 1.79
N PRO A 124 8.50 10.25 2.26
CA PRO A 124 9.01 11.54 1.76
C PRO A 124 9.47 11.47 0.31
N LEU A 125 9.89 10.27 -0.12
CA LEU A 125 10.22 9.92 -1.50
C LEU A 125 9.53 8.63 -1.90
N VAL A 126 9.06 8.57 -3.15
CA VAL A 126 8.63 7.34 -3.81
C VAL A 126 9.43 7.14 -5.07
N HIS A 127 9.77 5.88 -5.36
CA HIS A 127 10.49 5.45 -6.54
C HIS A 127 9.54 4.71 -7.45
N VAL A 128 9.47 5.09 -8.72
CA VAL A 128 8.48 4.59 -9.68
C VAL A 128 9.19 4.08 -10.93
N LEU A 129 8.91 2.86 -11.33
CA LEU A 129 9.27 2.29 -12.62
C LEU A 129 7.99 2.07 -13.43
N GLY A 130 7.97 2.50 -14.69
CA GLY A 130 6.83 2.40 -15.58
C GLY A 130 5.96 3.65 -15.61
N ASN A 131 4.65 3.49 -15.76
CA ASN A 131 3.72 4.58 -16.00
C ASN A 131 3.33 5.31 -14.71
N LYS A 132 3.96 6.45 -14.44
CA LYS A 132 3.68 7.27 -13.28
C LYS A 132 2.31 7.97 -13.31
N ASP A 133 1.69 8.10 -14.48
CA ASP A 133 0.41 8.80 -14.61
C ASP A 133 -0.76 8.00 -14.02
N LEU A 134 -0.54 6.69 -13.78
CA LEU A 134 -1.50 5.84 -13.08
C LEU A 134 -1.63 6.15 -11.58
N LEU A 135 -0.62 6.79 -10.97
CA LEU A 135 -0.53 6.94 -9.52
C LEU A 135 -1.60 7.86 -8.92
N ASN A 136 -2.17 8.74 -9.74
CA ASN A 136 -3.21 9.68 -9.34
C ASN A 136 -4.56 9.41 -10.01
N ARG A 137 -4.74 8.23 -10.62
CA ARG A 137 -6.05 7.76 -11.08
C ARG A 137 -6.88 7.30 -9.88
N GLU A 138 -8.17 7.63 -9.90
CA GLU A 138 -9.12 7.31 -8.82
C GLU A 138 -9.82 5.96 -9.03
N ASP A 139 -9.96 5.53 -10.29
CA ASP A 139 -10.65 4.32 -10.71
C ASP A 139 -9.80 3.06 -10.51
N ASN A 140 -9.48 2.79 -9.26
CA ASN A 140 -8.60 1.69 -8.89
C ASN A 140 -9.13 0.87 -7.72
N VAL A 141 -8.66 -0.36 -7.59
CA VAL A 141 -9.02 -1.31 -6.54
C VAL A 141 -7.81 -2.09 -6.05
N ALA A 142 -7.64 -2.20 -4.74
CA ALA A 142 -6.63 -3.09 -4.18
C ALA A 142 -7.20 -4.50 -4.01
N ILE A 143 -6.50 -5.51 -4.57
CA ILE A 143 -6.81 -6.93 -4.37
C ILE A 143 -5.63 -7.57 -3.65
N ILE A 144 -5.88 -8.07 -2.43
CA ILE A 144 -4.86 -8.57 -1.52
C ILE A 144 -5.24 -9.94 -0.97
N GLY A 145 -4.25 -10.70 -0.52
CA GLY A 145 -4.53 -11.98 0.11
C GLY A 145 -3.28 -12.74 0.55
N ALA A 146 -3.49 -14.02 0.88
CA ALA A 146 -2.43 -14.88 1.38
C ALA A 146 -1.44 -15.28 0.28
N ARG A 147 -0.17 -15.49 0.70
CA ARG A 147 0.88 -16.06 -0.17
C ARG A 147 0.67 -17.53 -0.47
N ALA A 148 0.11 -18.26 0.49
CA ALA A 148 -0.20 -19.68 0.39
C ALA A 148 -1.73 -19.87 0.32
N ALA A 149 -2.40 -19.17 -0.60
CA ALA A 149 -3.80 -19.36 -0.89
C ALA A 149 -4.02 -20.71 -1.60
N ASP A 150 -5.20 -21.32 -1.38
CA ASP A 150 -5.63 -22.48 -2.16
C ASP A 150 -6.18 -22.06 -3.54
N LYS A 151 -6.61 -23.07 -4.31
CA LYS A 151 -7.13 -22.82 -5.66
C LYS A 151 -8.29 -21.82 -5.65
N ASP A 152 -9.21 -21.94 -4.70
CA ASP A 152 -10.40 -21.06 -4.64
C ASP A 152 -9.98 -19.61 -4.35
N GLY A 153 -9.02 -19.41 -3.45
CA GLY A 153 -8.45 -18.09 -3.16
C GLY A 153 -7.72 -17.46 -4.35
N LEU A 154 -6.97 -18.27 -5.09
CA LEU A 154 -6.27 -17.82 -6.31
C LEU A 154 -7.25 -17.50 -7.43
N ASP A 155 -8.24 -18.36 -7.67
CA ASP A 155 -9.28 -18.16 -8.69
C ASP A 155 -10.10 -16.88 -8.40
N MET A 156 -10.42 -16.63 -7.12
CA MET A 156 -11.13 -15.41 -6.72
C MET A 156 -10.27 -14.14 -6.94
N ALA A 157 -9.00 -14.16 -6.55
CA ALA A 157 -8.11 -13.02 -6.77
C ALA A 157 -7.93 -12.72 -8.27
N TYR A 158 -7.72 -13.76 -9.07
CA TYR A 158 -7.58 -13.67 -10.52
C TYR A 158 -8.88 -13.17 -11.18
N GLY A 159 -10.02 -13.81 -10.87
CA GLY A 159 -11.30 -13.50 -11.49
C GLY A 159 -11.79 -12.08 -11.21
N LEU A 160 -11.64 -11.61 -9.95
CA LEU A 160 -11.99 -10.24 -9.57
C LEU A 160 -11.06 -9.22 -10.26
N ALA A 161 -9.76 -9.49 -10.32
CA ALA A 161 -8.81 -8.62 -11.00
C ALA A 161 -9.06 -8.57 -12.52
N LYS A 162 -9.42 -9.70 -13.13
CA LYS A 162 -9.79 -9.77 -14.54
C LYS A 162 -11.01 -8.92 -14.83
N GLN A 163 -12.07 -9.01 -14.02
CA GLN A 163 -13.27 -8.18 -14.17
C GLN A 163 -12.94 -6.68 -14.09
N MET A 164 -12.04 -6.28 -13.19
CA MET A 164 -11.59 -4.88 -13.09
C MET A 164 -10.80 -4.46 -14.32
N GLY A 165 -9.87 -5.29 -14.79
CA GLY A 165 -9.08 -5.05 -16.00
C GLY A 165 -9.94 -4.91 -17.27
N GLU A 166 -10.94 -5.80 -17.46
CA GLU A 166 -11.90 -5.74 -18.57
C GLU A 166 -12.69 -4.43 -18.63
N GLN A 167 -12.85 -3.77 -17.48
CA GLN A 167 -13.54 -2.49 -17.35
C GLN A 167 -12.59 -1.29 -17.43
N GLY A 168 -11.28 -1.52 -17.61
CA GLY A 168 -10.26 -0.48 -17.67
C GLY A 168 -9.85 0.12 -16.31
N HIS A 169 -10.30 -0.47 -15.19
CA HIS A 169 -9.90 -0.07 -13.85
C HIS A 169 -8.50 -0.59 -13.50
N ILE A 170 -7.79 0.16 -12.65
CA ILE A 170 -6.45 -0.21 -12.21
C ILE A 170 -6.54 -1.18 -11.02
N VAL A 171 -5.82 -2.30 -11.14
CA VAL A 171 -5.64 -3.24 -10.02
C VAL A 171 -4.36 -2.90 -9.26
N ILE A 172 -4.47 -2.74 -7.95
CA ILE A 172 -3.34 -2.49 -7.05
C ILE A 172 -3.06 -3.76 -6.24
N SER A 173 -1.82 -4.23 -6.21
CA SER A 173 -1.40 -5.33 -5.35
C SER A 173 0.09 -5.24 -4.99
N GLY A 174 0.66 -6.29 -4.40
CA GLY A 174 1.97 -6.22 -3.77
C GLY A 174 3.07 -7.07 -4.37
N LEU A 175 2.83 -7.70 -5.51
CA LEU A 175 3.77 -8.58 -6.19
C LEU A 175 4.24 -9.78 -5.33
N ALA A 176 3.54 -10.11 -4.23
CA ALA A 176 3.82 -11.29 -3.43
C ALA A 176 3.33 -12.57 -4.13
N LEU A 177 3.76 -13.74 -3.64
CA LEU A 177 3.18 -15.03 -4.08
C LEU A 177 1.69 -15.09 -3.77
N GLY A 178 0.98 -16.00 -4.39
CA GLY A 178 -0.42 -16.28 -4.11
C GLY A 178 -1.37 -15.25 -4.68
N CYS A 179 -2.25 -14.70 -3.85
CA CYS A 179 -3.32 -13.80 -4.29
C CYS A 179 -2.80 -12.56 -5.03
N ASP A 180 -1.68 -11.96 -4.59
CA ASP A 180 -1.12 -10.77 -5.26
C ASP A 180 -0.68 -11.11 -6.71
N THR A 181 0.01 -12.25 -6.89
CA THR A 181 0.40 -12.75 -8.22
C THR A 181 -0.83 -13.01 -9.09
N ALA A 182 -1.84 -13.70 -8.55
CA ALA A 182 -3.09 -14.00 -9.26
C ALA A 182 -3.85 -12.72 -9.66
N ALA A 183 -3.90 -11.73 -8.78
CA ALA A 183 -4.53 -10.45 -9.06
C ALA A 183 -3.83 -9.68 -10.19
N HIS A 184 -2.50 -9.57 -10.16
CA HIS A 184 -1.76 -8.93 -11.25
C HIS A 184 -1.98 -9.67 -12.57
N GLN A 185 -1.86 -11.01 -12.59
CA GLN A 185 -2.06 -11.80 -13.80
C GLN A 185 -3.47 -11.67 -14.37
N GLY A 186 -4.51 -11.76 -13.50
CA GLY A 186 -5.88 -11.61 -13.97
C GLY A 186 -6.16 -10.26 -14.63
N CYS A 187 -5.61 -9.17 -14.08
CA CYS A 187 -5.69 -7.84 -14.69
C CYS A 187 -4.95 -7.78 -16.04
N LEU A 188 -3.73 -8.33 -16.11
CA LEU A 188 -2.92 -8.33 -17.33
C LEU A 188 -3.53 -9.20 -18.44
N ASP A 189 -4.15 -10.33 -18.11
CA ASP A 189 -4.84 -11.20 -19.07
C ASP A 189 -6.13 -10.57 -19.65
N ALA A 190 -6.62 -9.52 -19.01
CA ALA A 190 -7.71 -8.66 -19.49
C ALA A 190 -7.18 -7.40 -20.23
N ASP A 191 -5.90 -7.35 -20.58
CA ASP A 191 -5.22 -6.18 -21.14
C ASP A 191 -5.35 -4.92 -20.26
N GLY A 192 -5.63 -5.11 -18.97
CA GLY A 192 -5.72 -4.06 -17.96
C GLY A 192 -4.36 -3.58 -17.45
N GLN A 193 -4.37 -2.46 -16.75
CA GLN A 193 -3.18 -1.88 -16.13
C GLN A 193 -3.16 -2.15 -14.62
N THR A 194 -1.99 -2.48 -14.10
CA THR A 194 -1.84 -2.78 -12.67
C THR A 194 -0.64 -2.07 -12.06
N ILE A 195 -0.76 -1.74 -10.77
CA ILE A 195 0.30 -1.12 -9.97
C ILE A 195 0.76 -2.11 -8.90
N ALA A 196 2.05 -2.44 -8.91
CA ALA A 196 2.64 -3.25 -7.85
C ALA A 196 3.41 -2.39 -6.85
N LEU A 197 3.04 -2.46 -5.57
CA LEU A 197 3.82 -1.85 -4.50
C LEU A 197 4.76 -2.87 -3.89
N VAL A 198 6.06 -2.57 -3.87
CA VAL A 198 7.10 -3.49 -3.40
C VAL A 198 7.83 -2.95 -2.17
N ALA A 199 8.43 -3.84 -1.39
CA ALA A 199 9.12 -3.54 -0.14
C ALA A 199 10.66 -3.54 -0.29
N SER A 200 11.15 -3.53 -1.53
CA SER A 200 12.58 -3.48 -1.88
C SER A 200 12.84 -2.32 -2.83
N GLY A 201 14.10 -1.96 -3.02
CA GLY A 201 14.49 -1.10 -4.13
C GLY A 201 14.12 -1.74 -5.46
N LEU A 202 13.82 -0.92 -6.48
CA LEU A 202 13.31 -1.39 -7.78
C LEU A 202 14.36 -2.10 -8.64
N ASP A 203 15.60 -2.17 -8.19
CA ASP A 203 16.67 -3.01 -8.74
C ASP A 203 16.62 -4.46 -8.23
N ILE A 204 15.72 -4.78 -7.28
CA ILE A 204 15.59 -6.09 -6.64
C ILE A 204 14.13 -6.55 -6.71
N THR A 205 13.86 -7.57 -7.50
CA THR A 205 12.53 -8.20 -7.51
C THR A 205 12.38 -9.14 -6.30
N HIS A 206 11.34 -8.94 -5.50
CA HIS A 206 10.99 -9.80 -4.38
C HIS A 206 9.50 -10.17 -4.36
N PRO A 207 9.17 -11.48 -4.44
CA PRO A 207 10.06 -12.64 -4.58
C PRO A 207 10.65 -12.71 -5.99
N ARG A 208 11.85 -13.30 -6.13
CA ARG A 208 12.58 -13.36 -7.39
C ARG A 208 11.81 -14.09 -8.51
N VAL A 209 10.99 -15.07 -8.14
CA VAL A 209 10.17 -15.85 -9.10
C VAL A 209 9.17 -14.95 -9.86
N ASN A 210 8.75 -13.82 -9.29
CA ASN A 210 7.84 -12.87 -9.94
C ASN A 210 8.55 -11.82 -10.82
N LYS A 211 9.82 -12.09 -11.24
CA LYS A 211 10.54 -11.15 -12.11
C LYS A 211 9.87 -11.03 -13.49
N SER A 212 9.43 -12.13 -14.07
CA SER A 212 8.71 -12.11 -15.35
C SER A 212 7.41 -11.34 -15.26
N LEU A 213 6.65 -11.54 -14.18
CA LEU A 213 5.42 -10.80 -13.92
C LEU A 213 5.69 -9.29 -13.74
N GLN A 214 6.76 -8.93 -13.01
CA GLN A 214 7.17 -7.52 -12.88
C GLN A 214 7.47 -6.89 -14.23
N ASP A 215 8.18 -7.61 -15.11
CA ASP A 215 8.51 -7.12 -16.46
C ASP A 215 7.27 -7.00 -17.34
N GLU A 216 6.33 -7.94 -17.25
CA GLU A 216 5.07 -7.90 -17.95
C GLU A 216 4.19 -6.72 -17.52
N ILE A 217 4.11 -6.43 -16.21
CA ILE A 217 3.42 -5.24 -15.69
C ILE A 217 3.93 -3.97 -16.38
N ILE A 218 5.25 -3.81 -16.47
CA ILE A 218 5.85 -2.64 -17.12
C ILE A 218 5.58 -2.64 -18.63
N ALA A 219 5.75 -3.79 -19.31
CA ALA A 219 5.54 -3.92 -20.75
C ALA A 219 4.10 -3.60 -21.18
N LYS A 220 3.11 -3.92 -20.33
CA LYS A 220 1.68 -3.59 -20.55
C LYS A 220 1.27 -2.21 -20.01
N GLY A 221 2.23 -1.33 -19.70
CA GLY A 221 1.96 0.06 -19.32
C GLY A 221 1.52 0.25 -17.87
N GLY A 222 1.76 -0.72 -16.99
CA GLY A 222 1.59 -0.61 -15.55
C GLY A 222 2.75 0.08 -14.86
N ALA A 223 2.78 0.02 -13.52
CA ALA A 223 3.82 0.64 -12.71
C ALA A 223 4.24 -0.23 -11.52
N ILE A 224 5.51 -0.10 -11.13
CA ILE A 224 6.06 -0.65 -9.89
C ILE A 224 6.47 0.52 -8.99
N LEU A 225 6.03 0.49 -7.75
CA LEU A 225 6.23 1.57 -6.79
C LEU A 225 6.91 1.08 -5.52
N SER A 226 7.88 1.84 -5.01
CA SER A 226 8.53 1.59 -3.74
C SER A 226 8.85 2.88 -2.98
N GLU A 227 8.84 2.82 -1.65
CA GLU A 227 9.42 3.87 -0.80
C GLU A 227 10.93 3.70 -0.56
N HIS A 228 11.52 2.64 -1.11
CA HIS A 228 12.93 2.31 -0.88
C HIS A 228 13.79 2.53 -2.11
N PRO A 229 14.98 3.15 -1.96
CA PRO A 229 15.91 3.35 -3.05
C PRO A 229 16.58 2.05 -3.50
N PHE A 230 17.29 2.09 -4.63
CA PHE A 230 18.11 0.98 -5.12
C PHE A 230 19.05 0.42 -4.05
N GLY A 231 19.22 -0.91 -4.02
CA GLY A 231 20.07 -1.66 -3.10
C GLY A 231 19.38 -2.07 -1.80
N VAL A 232 18.17 -1.58 -1.51
CA VAL A 232 17.43 -1.97 -0.31
C VAL A 232 16.72 -3.30 -0.52
N LYS A 233 17.01 -4.29 0.32
CA LYS A 233 16.33 -5.59 0.30
C LYS A 233 15.06 -5.58 1.13
N ALA A 234 14.07 -6.33 0.68
CA ALA A 234 12.85 -6.60 1.44
C ALA A 234 13.18 -7.36 2.75
N ASN A 235 12.42 -7.06 3.79
CA ASN A 235 12.43 -7.80 5.06
C ASN A 235 11.01 -7.79 5.65
N PRO A 236 10.71 -8.60 6.69
CA PRO A 236 9.36 -8.68 7.26
C PRO A 236 8.76 -7.33 7.65
N THR A 237 9.53 -6.46 8.28
CA THR A 237 9.07 -5.12 8.70
C THR A 237 8.67 -4.26 7.50
N LYS A 238 9.50 -4.23 6.44
CA LYS A 238 9.22 -3.47 5.21
C LYS A 238 8.02 -4.02 4.46
N LEU A 239 7.86 -5.36 4.43
CA LEU A 239 6.71 -6.01 3.81
C LEU A 239 5.39 -5.63 4.50
N VAL A 240 5.39 -5.50 5.83
CA VAL A 240 4.23 -5.00 6.57
C VAL A 240 4.02 -3.50 6.33
N ALA A 241 5.09 -2.70 6.46
CA ALA A 241 5.00 -1.25 6.27
C ALA A 241 4.46 -0.86 4.89
N ARG A 242 4.85 -1.58 3.83
CA ARG A 242 4.38 -1.35 2.47
C ARG A 242 2.85 -1.47 2.33
N CYS A 243 2.19 -2.32 3.13
CA CYS A 243 0.75 -2.54 3.04
C CYS A 243 -0.07 -1.26 3.26
N ARG A 244 0.43 -0.29 4.04
CA ARG A 244 -0.24 1.00 4.22
C ARG A 244 -0.39 1.77 2.91
N MET A 245 0.64 1.72 2.06
CA MET A 245 0.61 2.38 0.75
C MET A 245 -0.35 1.72 -0.24
N GLN A 246 -0.48 0.38 -0.21
CA GLN A 246 -1.44 -0.33 -1.06
C GLN A 246 -2.87 0.13 -0.79
N VAL A 247 -3.25 0.20 0.48
CA VAL A 247 -4.63 0.46 0.87
C VAL A 247 -5.02 1.93 0.77
N VAL A 248 -4.08 2.87 0.90
CA VAL A 248 -4.42 4.30 0.76
C VAL A 248 -4.44 4.79 -0.68
N LEU A 249 -3.91 4.04 -1.64
CA LEU A 249 -4.04 4.37 -3.06
C LEU A 249 -5.45 4.13 -3.61
N THR A 250 -6.33 3.47 -2.88
CA THR A 250 -7.64 3.04 -3.36
C THR A 250 -8.75 3.28 -2.34
N GLN A 251 -9.96 3.50 -2.81
CA GLN A 251 -11.16 3.54 -1.96
C GLN A 251 -11.71 2.13 -1.65
N SER A 252 -11.32 1.11 -2.40
CA SER A 252 -11.87 -0.23 -2.28
C SER A 252 -10.76 -1.27 -2.15
N VAL A 253 -10.77 -2.01 -1.04
CA VAL A 253 -9.80 -3.08 -0.73
C VAL A 253 -10.51 -4.40 -0.68
N ILE A 254 -10.18 -5.33 -1.57
CA ILE A 254 -10.74 -6.68 -1.62
C ILE A 254 -9.75 -7.67 -1.01
N VAL A 255 -10.19 -8.38 0.03
CA VAL A 255 -9.48 -9.51 0.62
C VAL A 255 -9.95 -10.78 -0.07
N ALA A 256 -9.11 -11.33 -0.97
CA ALA A 256 -9.44 -12.56 -1.69
C ALA A 256 -9.46 -13.73 -0.72
N GLN A 257 -8.34 -14.15 -0.15
CA GLN A 257 -8.30 -15.20 0.87
C GLN A 257 -7.17 -14.91 1.86
N CYS A 258 -7.43 -15.07 3.16
CA CYS A 258 -6.37 -15.00 4.14
C CYS A 258 -6.69 -15.75 5.45
N PRO A 259 -5.68 -16.36 6.09
CA PRO A 259 -5.77 -16.77 7.48
C PRO A 259 -5.88 -15.54 8.40
N ILE A 260 -6.51 -15.71 9.56
CA ILE A 260 -6.62 -14.64 10.56
C ILE A 260 -5.24 -14.18 11.08
N ILE A 261 -4.27 -15.09 11.08
CA ILE A 261 -2.87 -14.76 11.41
C ILE A 261 -2.09 -14.66 10.10
N SER A 262 -2.17 -13.51 9.45
CA SER A 262 -1.49 -13.29 8.16
C SER A 262 -1.03 -11.84 7.98
N GLY A 263 -0.13 -11.64 7.03
CA GLY A 263 0.30 -10.30 6.58
C GLY A 263 -0.86 -9.46 6.01
N THR A 264 -1.86 -10.09 5.42
CA THR A 264 -3.05 -9.44 4.85
C THR A 264 -3.85 -8.69 5.91
N MET A 265 -3.93 -9.23 7.13
CA MET A 265 -4.65 -8.56 8.22
C MET A 265 -3.98 -7.24 8.67
N TYR A 266 -2.68 -7.04 8.42
CA TYR A 266 -2.05 -5.72 8.60
C TYR A 266 -2.53 -4.71 7.56
N ALA A 267 -2.73 -5.13 6.30
CA ALA A 267 -3.30 -4.25 5.28
C ALA A 267 -4.72 -3.83 5.64
N VAL A 268 -5.57 -4.77 6.09
CA VAL A 268 -6.92 -4.45 6.58
C VAL A 268 -6.88 -3.48 7.77
N ARG A 269 -5.96 -3.68 8.70
CA ARG A 269 -5.78 -2.74 9.82
C ARG A 269 -5.43 -1.33 9.32
N PHE A 270 -4.49 -1.22 8.40
CA PHE A 270 -4.14 0.07 7.80
C PHE A 270 -5.31 0.70 7.04
N ALA A 271 -6.09 -0.09 6.28
CA ALA A 271 -7.29 0.40 5.61
C ALA A 271 -8.28 1.04 6.60
N LYS A 272 -8.44 0.46 7.79
CA LYS A 272 -9.29 1.02 8.86
C LYS A 272 -8.66 2.17 9.62
N GLU A 273 -7.33 2.14 9.83
CA GLU A 273 -6.58 3.18 10.54
C GLU A 273 -6.56 4.50 9.74
N TYR A 274 -6.40 4.42 8.42
CA TYR A 274 -6.33 5.60 7.54
C TYR A 274 -7.67 5.93 6.87
N ASN A 275 -8.74 5.19 7.17
CA ASN A 275 -10.08 5.49 6.71
C ASN A 275 -10.57 6.82 7.33
N GLY A 276 -11.21 7.67 6.53
CA GLY A 276 -11.64 8.99 6.97
C GLY A 276 -10.48 9.97 7.18
N GLY A 277 -9.33 9.73 6.58
CA GLY A 277 -8.14 10.58 6.68
C GLY A 277 -8.43 12.07 6.40
N PRO A 278 -7.41 12.95 6.56
CA PRO A 278 -7.59 14.42 6.55
C PRO A 278 -8.24 14.98 5.29
N PHE A 279 -8.26 14.21 4.22
CA PHE A 279 -8.83 14.59 2.93
C PHE A 279 -10.19 13.92 2.65
N GLY A 280 -10.85 13.36 3.68
CA GLY A 280 -12.18 12.73 3.54
C GLY A 280 -12.16 11.39 2.82
N TRP A 281 -11.01 10.72 2.76
CA TRP A 281 -10.85 9.45 2.08
C TRP A 281 -11.52 8.31 2.84
N GLU A 282 -12.46 7.63 2.20
CA GLU A 282 -13.12 6.45 2.76
C GLU A 282 -12.57 5.18 2.13
N ASN A 283 -12.10 4.26 2.97
CA ASN A 283 -11.56 2.99 2.57
C ASN A 283 -12.56 1.87 2.89
N ASN A 284 -13.23 1.36 1.87
CA ASN A 284 -14.17 0.26 2.02
C ASN A 284 -13.44 -1.09 1.87
N VAL A 285 -13.58 -1.93 2.87
CA VAL A 285 -13.01 -3.29 2.85
C VAL A 285 -14.07 -4.27 2.46
N TYR A 286 -13.75 -5.12 1.49
CA TYR A 286 -14.57 -6.23 1.02
C TYR A 286 -13.84 -7.54 1.29
N SER A 287 -14.57 -8.58 1.59
CA SER A 287 -14.00 -9.90 1.85
C SER A 287 -14.77 -10.98 1.11
N VAL A 288 -14.06 -11.88 0.46
CA VAL A 288 -14.70 -13.02 -0.19
C VAL A 288 -15.32 -13.93 0.87
N ARG A 289 -16.60 -14.28 0.68
CA ARG A 289 -17.33 -15.24 1.51
C ARG A 289 -17.22 -16.61 0.89
N TYR A 290 -16.55 -17.51 1.58
CA TYR A 290 -16.46 -18.92 1.20
C TYR A 290 -17.54 -19.74 1.88
N ASP A 291 -18.11 -20.72 1.19
CA ASP A 291 -19.13 -21.62 1.75
C ASP A 291 -18.49 -22.62 2.73
N THR A 292 -17.26 -23.05 2.44
CA THR A 292 -16.50 -23.94 3.30
C THR A 292 -15.49 -23.14 4.13
N GLN A 293 -15.62 -23.24 5.45
CA GLN A 293 -14.66 -22.60 6.37
C GLN A 293 -13.45 -23.50 6.60
N ASN A 294 -12.27 -22.93 6.41
CA ASN A 294 -11.00 -23.59 6.71
C ASN A 294 -9.99 -22.59 7.30
N GLU A 295 -8.79 -23.06 7.63
CA GLU A 295 -7.76 -22.17 8.22
C GLU A 295 -7.33 -21.06 7.24
N LEU A 296 -7.32 -21.33 5.92
CA LEU A 296 -6.86 -20.40 4.89
C LEU A 296 -7.81 -19.21 4.68
N ASN A 297 -9.12 -19.39 4.98
CA ASN A 297 -10.10 -18.31 4.89
C ASN A 297 -10.63 -17.83 6.26
N SER A 298 -9.97 -18.22 7.34
CA SER A 298 -10.36 -17.85 8.70
C SER A 298 -10.33 -16.33 8.96
N GLY A 299 -9.46 -15.59 8.26
CA GLY A 299 -9.42 -14.14 8.27
C GLY A 299 -10.61 -13.52 7.53
N ASN A 300 -11.00 -14.07 6.38
CA ASN A 300 -12.18 -13.64 5.64
C ASN A 300 -13.43 -13.78 6.51
N GLN A 301 -13.60 -14.95 7.13
CA GLN A 301 -14.73 -15.22 8.02
C GLN A 301 -14.74 -14.25 9.20
N PHE A 302 -13.59 -14.02 9.85
CA PHE A 302 -13.47 -13.05 10.94
C PHE A 302 -13.92 -11.64 10.52
N LEU A 303 -13.48 -11.18 9.34
CA LEU A 303 -13.83 -9.84 8.85
C LEU A 303 -15.35 -9.70 8.63
N LEU A 304 -16.00 -10.75 8.11
CA LEU A 304 -17.43 -10.76 7.86
C LEU A 304 -18.26 -10.89 9.16
N ASP A 305 -17.87 -11.78 10.07
CA ASP A 305 -18.59 -12.02 11.34
C ASP A 305 -18.57 -10.79 12.26
N TYR A 306 -17.52 -9.98 12.18
CA TYR A 306 -17.40 -8.75 12.96
C TYR A 306 -17.80 -7.48 12.20
N ASN A 307 -18.42 -7.61 11.00
CA ASN A 307 -18.82 -6.49 10.14
C ASN A 307 -17.67 -5.50 9.82
N LEU A 308 -16.47 -6.04 9.69
CA LEU A 308 -15.27 -5.26 9.33
C LEU A 308 -15.07 -5.19 7.83
N ALA A 309 -15.79 -6.00 7.05
CA ALA A 309 -15.79 -6.01 5.60
C ALA A 309 -17.19 -6.33 5.06
N LEU A 310 -17.45 -5.87 3.84
CA LEU A 310 -18.65 -6.24 3.07
C LEU A 310 -18.40 -7.56 2.31
N PRO A 311 -19.39 -8.46 2.20
CA PRO A 311 -19.20 -9.75 1.56
C PRO A 311 -19.19 -9.66 0.03
N ILE A 312 -18.27 -10.37 -0.60
CA ILE A 312 -18.31 -10.74 -2.03
C ILE A 312 -18.46 -12.25 -2.10
N ARG A 313 -19.39 -12.76 -2.91
CA ARG A 313 -19.57 -14.22 -3.12
C ARG A 313 -18.95 -14.65 -4.44
N PRO A 314 -18.44 -15.87 -4.56
CA PRO A 314 -18.04 -16.43 -5.85
C PRO A 314 -19.16 -16.30 -6.89
N GLY A 315 -18.78 -15.92 -8.11
CA GLY A 315 -19.73 -15.74 -9.22
C GLY A 315 -20.38 -14.36 -9.31
N GLN A 316 -20.28 -13.52 -8.29
CA GLN A 316 -20.79 -12.14 -8.36
C GLN A 316 -19.93 -11.27 -9.29
N LYS A 317 -20.61 -10.34 -9.97
CA LYS A 317 -19.93 -9.31 -10.77
C LYS A 317 -19.62 -8.09 -9.90
N VAL A 318 -18.48 -7.47 -10.17
CA VAL A 318 -18.05 -6.27 -9.48
C VAL A 318 -17.68 -5.18 -10.47
N THR A 319 -17.92 -3.93 -10.10
CA THR A 319 -17.49 -2.73 -10.85
C THR A 319 -17.23 -1.58 -9.90
N LEU A 320 -16.71 -0.46 -10.39
CA LEU A 320 -16.68 0.80 -9.65
C LEU A 320 -17.82 1.70 -10.10
N ASP A 321 -18.47 2.39 -9.17
CA ASP A 321 -19.45 3.44 -9.47
C ASP A 321 -18.77 4.78 -9.84
N ASN A 322 -19.58 5.81 -10.07
CA ASN A 322 -19.07 7.14 -10.43
C ASN A 322 -18.23 7.80 -9.32
N ASP A 323 -18.34 7.32 -8.08
CA ASP A 323 -17.54 7.76 -6.93
C ASP A 323 -16.35 6.82 -6.67
N ASN A 324 -16.03 5.93 -7.60
CA ASN A 324 -14.96 4.92 -7.53
C ASN A 324 -15.12 3.92 -6.36
N ARG A 325 -16.36 3.69 -5.90
CA ARG A 325 -16.68 2.69 -4.88
C ARG A 325 -17.06 1.38 -5.54
N LEU A 326 -16.63 0.27 -4.93
CA LEU A 326 -16.95 -1.04 -5.45
C LEU A 326 -18.45 -1.34 -5.28
N VAL A 327 -19.10 -1.68 -6.38
CA VAL A 327 -20.49 -2.15 -6.45
C VAL A 327 -20.49 -3.64 -6.80
N ILE A 328 -21.34 -4.39 -6.11
CA ILE A 328 -21.44 -5.83 -6.25
C ILE A 328 -22.83 -6.17 -6.81
N TYR A 329 -22.85 -6.90 -7.91
CA TYR A 329 -24.08 -7.37 -8.56
C TYR A 329 -24.31 -8.87 -8.29
N PRO A 330 -25.56 -9.31 -8.27
CA PRO A 330 -25.90 -10.73 -8.13
C PRO A 330 -25.25 -11.64 -9.15
#